data_880e310baefd0b135ce1f687fe01f596
#
_entry.id   880e310baefd0b135ce1f687fe01f596
#
_cell.length_a   1.000
_cell.length_b   1.000
_cell.length_c   1.000
_cell.angle_alpha   90.00
_cell.angle_beta   90.00
_cell.angle_gamma   90.00
#
_symmetry.space_group_name_H-M   'P 1'
#
loop_
_entity.id
_entity.type
_entity.pdbx_description
1 polymer ?
#
loop_
_entity_poly.entity_id
_entity_poly.type
_entity_poly.pdbx_seq_one_letter_code
_entity_poly.pdbx_strand_id
1 'polypeptide(L)'
;MALNDILRRMRLPLLVMAVFLLAGCRISYKFTGASIDYTKVKSVSIEQFQNRAAYQWGPMATMFNEALTDAFVQQTKLEQVARGGDLQLAGEITAYDQFNKSISSDGYSAMVQLKMTVNVRFTNNTNHDEDFERQFSATRDFDATQSLDSVQEELVEQMIKEIVEAIFNAAVANW
;
A
#
# COMPACT_ATOMS: atom_id res chain seq x y z
N MET A 1 65.37 -5.03 6.89
CA MET A 1 64.86 -3.85 6.12
C MET A 1 63.78 -4.21 5.09
N ALA A 2 63.66 -5.41 4.62
CA ALA A 2 62.74 -5.82 3.54
C ALA A 2 61.25 -5.99 3.92
N LEU A 3 60.93 -6.29 5.17
CA LEU A 3 59.55 -6.60 5.60
C LEU A 3 58.63 -5.37 5.69
N ASN A 4 59.17 -4.24 6.11
CA ASN A 4 58.45 -2.98 6.22
C ASN A 4 58.07 -2.37 4.86
N ASP A 5 58.92 -2.56 3.84
CA ASP A 5 58.66 -2.07 2.47
C ASP A 5 57.60 -2.89 1.77
N ILE A 6 57.49 -4.19 2.04
CA ILE A 6 56.44 -5.05 1.53
C ILE A 6 55.09 -4.71 2.16
N LEU A 7 55.04 -4.49 3.47
CA LEU A 7 53.84 -4.07 4.19
C LEU A 7 53.35 -2.68 3.74
N ARG A 8 54.27 -1.77 3.40
CA ARG A 8 53.91 -0.45 2.89
C ARG A 8 53.33 -0.50 1.48
N ARG A 9 53.88 -1.35 0.63
CA ARG A 9 53.37 -1.59 -0.75
C ARG A 9 52.03 -2.30 -0.79
N MET A 10 51.74 -3.20 0.19
CA MET A 10 50.45 -3.88 0.30
C MET A 10 49.33 -3.00 0.91
N ARG A 11 49.65 -1.98 1.68
CA ARG A 11 48.63 -1.09 2.27
C ARG A 11 47.91 -0.24 1.22
N LEU A 12 48.61 0.15 0.16
CA LEU A 12 48.02 0.97 -0.90
C LEU A 12 46.92 0.24 -1.70
N PRO A 13 47.15 -0.99 -2.21
CA PRO A 13 46.10 -1.75 -2.92
C PRO A 13 44.96 -2.20 -1.99
N LEU A 14 45.24 -2.47 -0.70
CA LEU A 14 44.21 -2.82 0.28
C LEU A 14 43.30 -1.63 0.58
N LEU A 15 43.87 -0.43 0.63
CA LEU A 15 43.11 0.83 0.87
C LEU A 15 42.25 1.19 -0.34
N VAL A 16 42.76 0.98 -1.56
CA VAL A 16 42.00 1.15 -2.81
C VAL A 16 40.86 0.16 -2.91
N MET A 17 41.09 -1.08 -2.53
CA MET A 17 40.05 -2.12 -2.51
C MET A 17 38.96 -1.84 -1.46
N ALA A 18 39.34 -1.31 -0.29
CA ALA A 18 38.38 -0.87 0.74
C ALA A 18 37.52 0.31 0.28
N VAL A 19 38.07 1.26 -0.48
CA VAL A 19 37.32 2.39 -1.06
C VAL A 19 36.33 1.91 -2.13
N PHE A 20 36.71 0.91 -2.94
CA PHE A 20 35.79 0.30 -3.92
C PHE A 20 34.65 -0.49 -3.26
N LEU A 21 34.87 -1.10 -2.11
CA LEU A 21 33.81 -1.76 -1.34
C LEU A 21 32.84 -0.79 -0.67
N LEU A 22 33.27 0.43 -0.37
CA LEU A 22 32.44 1.51 0.19
C LEU A 22 31.66 2.29 -0.90
N ALA A 23 32.03 2.16 -2.16
CA ALA A 23 31.24 2.61 -3.31
C ALA A 23 30.02 1.70 -3.57
N GLY A 24 29.61 0.94 -2.54
CA GLY A 24 28.47 0.06 -2.52
C GLY A 24 27.24 0.74 -3.09
N CYS A 25 26.72 0.14 -4.13
CA CYS A 25 25.52 0.48 -4.86
C CYS A 25 24.46 1.07 -3.93
N ARG A 26 24.21 2.35 -4.05
CA ARG A 26 22.90 2.90 -3.69
C ARG A 26 21.90 2.27 -4.67
N ILE A 27 21.40 1.10 -4.31
CA ILE A 27 20.21 0.56 -4.95
C ILE A 27 19.08 1.49 -4.51
N SER A 28 18.89 2.56 -5.27
CA SER A 28 17.67 3.33 -5.22
C SER A 28 16.60 2.43 -5.85
N TYR A 29 15.83 1.73 -5.01
CA TYR A 29 14.55 1.21 -5.43
C TYR A 29 13.65 2.41 -5.73
N LYS A 30 13.82 3.00 -6.91
CA LYS A 30 12.74 3.73 -7.51
C LYS A 30 11.68 2.68 -7.83
N PHE A 31 10.64 2.65 -7.04
CA PHE A 31 9.39 1.99 -7.39
C PHE A 31 8.82 2.77 -8.60
N THR A 32 9.34 2.49 -9.77
CA THR A 32 8.83 2.98 -11.05
C THR A 32 7.77 1.98 -11.50
N GLY A 33 6.77 1.76 -10.64
CA GLY A 33 5.69 0.83 -10.95
C GLY A 33 4.49 1.45 -11.66
N ALA A 34 4.44 2.76 -11.81
CA ALA A 34 3.36 3.40 -12.57
C ALA A 34 3.73 3.44 -14.04
N SER A 35 3.16 2.55 -14.83
CA SER A 35 3.30 2.53 -16.29
C SER A 35 2.30 3.45 -16.99
N ILE A 36 1.96 4.59 -16.36
CA ILE A 36 0.99 5.54 -16.94
C ILE A 36 1.61 6.24 -18.13
N ASP A 37 0.93 6.16 -19.28
CA ASP A 37 1.26 6.99 -20.43
C ASP A 37 0.75 8.44 -20.20
N TYR A 38 1.60 9.27 -19.58
CA TYR A 38 1.27 10.67 -19.31
C TYR A 38 1.04 11.55 -20.54
N THR A 39 1.22 11.01 -21.76
CA THR A 39 0.83 11.73 -22.97
C THR A 39 -0.68 11.67 -23.21
N LYS A 40 -1.33 10.60 -22.72
CA LYS A 40 -2.76 10.34 -22.87
C LYS A 40 -3.53 10.55 -21.58
N VAL A 41 -2.98 10.11 -20.44
CA VAL A 41 -3.60 10.13 -19.12
C VAL A 41 -3.00 11.27 -18.30
N LYS A 42 -3.77 12.28 -17.98
CA LYS A 42 -3.31 13.50 -17.28
C LYS A 42 -4.02 13.75 -15.97
N SER A 43 -5.21 13.16 -15.80
CA SER A 43 -6.07 13.46 -14.65
C SER A 43 -6.67 12.21 -14.03
N VAL A 44 -6.95 12.30 -12.73
CA VAL A 44 -7.65 11.28 -11.97
C VAL A 44 -8.79 11.89 -11.17
N SER A 45 -9.94 11.24 -11.18
CA SER A 45 -11.06 11.56 -10.29
C SER A 45 -11.34 10.38 -9.36
N ILE A 46 -11.42 10.68 -8.06
CA ILE A 46 -11.69 9.69 -7.02
C ILE A 46 -12.99 10.10 -6.34
N GLU A 47 -14.02 9.26 -6.48
CA GLU A 47 -15.27 9.45 -5.79
C GLU A 47 -15.13 9.14 -4.29
N GLN A 48 -16.01 9.72 -3.47
CA GLN A 48 -16.03 9.46 -2.04
C GLN A 48 -16.55 8.04 -1.76
N PHE A 49 -15.66 7.17 -1.30
CA PHE A 49 -16.01 5.82 -0.85
C PHE A 49 -16.79 5.90 0.46
N GLN A 50 -17.99 5.36 0.46
CA GLN A 50 -18.83 5.30 1.65
C GLN A 50 -18.64 3.99 2.38
N ASN A 51 -18.77 4.03 3.72
CA ASN A 51 -18.83 2.80 4.50
C ASN A 51 -20.26 2.24 4.48
N ARG A 52 -20.45 1.10 3.82
CA ARG A 52 -21.70 0.32 3.73
C ARG A 52 -21.63 -0.98 4.52
N ALA A 53 -20.55 -1.22 5.25
CA ALA A 53 -20.43 -2.39 6.12
C ALA A 53 -21.51 -2.40 7.20
N ALA A 54 -21.87 -3.58 7.66
CA ALA A 54 -22.87 -3.73 8.73
C ALA A 54 -22.42 -3.06 10.04
N TYR A 55 -21.11 -3.18 10.36
CA TYR A 55 -20.51 -2.43 11.46
C TYR A 55 -19.81 -1.18 10.91
N GLN A 56 -20.22 -0.03 11.39
CA GLN A 56 -19.71 1.26 10.91
C GLN A 56 -18.85 1.92 11.99
N TRP A 57 -17.54 1.86 11.82
CA TRP A 57 -16.63 2.70 12.60
C TRP A 57 -16.47 4.05 11.90
N GLY A 58 -16.85 5.14 12.59
CA GLY A 58 -17.00 6.48 12.00
C GLY A 58 -15.79 6.99 11.21
N PRO A 59 -14.54 6.90 11.72
CA PRO A 59 -13.37 7.42 11.02
C PRO A 59 -12.98 6.67 9.73
N MET A 60 -13.40 5.40 9.57
CA MET A 60 -12.92 4.50 8.52
C MET A 60 -13.02 5.06 7.09
N ALA A 61 -14.19 5.61 6.73
CA ALA A 61 -14.39 6.13 5.38
C ALA A 61 -13.50 7.35 5.10
N THR A 62 -13.32 8.22 6.07
CA THR A 62 -12.44 9.40 5.95
C THR A 62 -11.00 8.97 5.77
N MET A 63 -10.48 8.09 6.65
CA MET A 63 -9.12 7.56 6.58
C MET A 63 -8.87 6.86 5.24
N PHE A 64 -9.83 6.08 4.74
CA PHE A 64 -9.69 5.38 3.46
C PHE A 64 -9.60 6.37 2.28
N ASN A 65 -10.51 7.35 2.22
CA ASN A 65 -10.52 8.34 1.14
C ASN A 65 -9.27 9.21 1.12
N GLU A 66 -8.78 9.62 2.29
CA GLU A 66 -7.52 10.36 2.42
C GLU A 66 -6.33 9.53 1.94
N ALA A 67 -6.20 8.30 2.44
CA ALA A 67 -5.09 7.42 2.04
C ALA A 67 -5.09 7.09 0.54
N LEU A 68 -6.28 6.84 -0.05
CA LEU A 68 -6.41 6.57 -1.48
C LEU A 68 -6.03 7.80 -2.31
N THR A 69 -6.52 8.97 -1.92
CA THR A 69 -6.19 10.25 -2.58
C THR A 69 -4.69 10.52 -2.52
N ASP A 70 -4.11 10.40 -1.33
CA ASP A 70 -2.69 10.63 -1.10
C ASP A 70 -1.81 9.68 -1.92
N ALA A 71 -2.20 8.41 -2.05
CA ALA A 71 -1.46 7.45 -2.86
C ALA A 71 -1.37 7.90 -4.33
N PHE A 72 -2.47 8.36 -4.94
CA PHE A 72 -2.47 8.84 -6.32
C PHE A 72 -1.73 10.17 -6.48
N VAL A 73 -1.93 11.13 -5.57
CA VAL A 73 -1.28 12.45 -5.62
C VAL A 73 0.24 12.34 -5.42
N GLN A 74 0.69 11.49 -4.50
CA GLN A 74 2.13 11.40 -4.17
C GLN A 74 2.91 10.49 -5.11
N GLN A 75 2.27 9.46 -5.67
CA GLN A 75 2.97 8.46 -6.47
C GLN A 75 2.80 8.65 -7.98
N THR A 76 1.95 9.59 -8.42
CA THR A 76 1.75 9.90 -9.84
C THR A 76 1.95 11.39 -10.13
N LYS A 77 1.95 11.74 -11.42
CA LYS A 77 1.93 13.13 -11.89
C LYS A 77 0.53 13.55 -12.38
N LEU A 78 -0.49 12.77 -12.01
CA LEU A 78 -1.86 13.06 -12.43
C LEU A 78 -2.41 14.25 -11.67
N GLU A 79 -3.15 15.09 -12.39
CA GLU A 79 -3.92 16.16 -11.77
C GLU A 79 -5.21 15.58 -11.17
N GLN A 80 -5.45 15.83 -9.88
CA GLN A 80 -6.70 15.43 -9.26
C GLN A 80 -7.82 16.39 -9.68
N VAL A 81 -8.89 15.85 -10.23
CA VAL A 81 -10.09 16.59 -10.62
C VAL A 81 -11.32 16.05 -9.90
N ALA A 82 -12.31 16.91 -9.68
CA ALA A 82 -13.50 16.53 -8.92
C ALA A 82 -14.35 15.46 -9.64
N ARG A 83 -14.40 15.49 -10.98
CA ARG A 83 -15.18 14.56 -11.82
C ARG A 83 -14.59 14.49 -13.22
N GLY A 84 -14.82 13.37 -13.91
CA GLY A 84 -14.49 13.24 -15.32
C GLY A 84 -13.00 13.20 -15.61
N GLY A 85 -12.18 12.71 -14.68
CA GLY A 85 -10.77 12.43 -14.93
C GLY A 85 -10.57 11.37 -16.00
N ASP A 86 -9.37 11.35 -16.60
CA ASP A 86 -8.98 10.31 -17.56
C ASP A 86 -9.00 8.94 -16.86
N LEU A 87 -8.56 8.89 -15.59
CA LEU A 87 -8.79 7.76 -14.70
C LEU A 87 -9.89 8.10 -13.71
N GLN A 88 -10.76 7.15 -13.45
CA GLN A 88 -11.85 7.30 -12.49
C GLN A 88 -11.86 6.12 -11.52
N LEU A 89 -11.92 6.42 -10.22
CA LEU A 89 -12.13 5.45 -9.17
C LEU A 89 -13.43 5.76 -8.44
N ALA A 90 -14.27 4.73 -8.32
CA ALA A 90 -15.51 4.77 -7.57
C ALA A 90 -15.65 3.47 -6.76
N GLY A 91 -16.38 3.49 -5.66
CA GLY A 91 -16.59 2.28 -4.88
C GLY A 91 -17.13 2.53 -3.49
N GLU A 92 -17.09 1.47 -2.70
CA GLU A 92 -17.60 1.48 -1.34
C GLU A 92 -16.89 0.44 -0.46
N ILE A 93 -16.84 0.68 0.84
CA ILE A 93 -16.41 -0.29 1.84
C ILE A 93 -17.62 -1.19 2.12
N THR A 94 -17.53 -2.45 1.70
CA THR A 94 -18.66 -3.39 1.71
C THR A 94 -18.72 -4.25 2.96
N ALA A 95 -17.57 -4.50 3.61
CA ALA A 95 -17.51 -5.32 4.82
C ALA A 95 -16.41 -4.84 5.77
N TYR A 96 -16.73 -4.93 7.05
CA TYR A 96 -15.79 -4.80 8.16
C TYR A 96 -16.28 -5.72 9.29
N ASP A 97 -15.63 -6.88 9.40
CA ASP A 97 -16.10 -7.98 10.20
C ASP A 97 -15.02 -8.53 11.13
N GLN A 98 -15.47 -9.15 12.23
CA GLN A 98 -14.62 -9.85 13.17
C GLN A 98 -14.90 -11.36 13.13
N PHE A 99 -13.84 -12.15 13.13
CA PHE A 99 -13.91 -13.60 13.14
C PHE A 99 -13.05 -14.18 14.25
N ASN A 100 -13.57 -15.15 15.00
CA ASN A 100 -12.74 -15.91 15.92
C ASN A 100 -11.85 -16.85 15.11
N LYS A 101 -10.54 -16.70 15.23
CA LYS A 101 -9.56 -17.44 14.41
C LYS A 101 -9.06 -18.71 15.06
N SER A 102 -8.83 -18.68 16.37
CA SER A 102 -8.33 -19.83 17.12
C SER A 102 -9.02 -19.91 18.49
N ILE A 103 -9.13 -21.13 18.98
CA ILE A 103 -9.67 -21.42 20.31
C ILE A 103 -8.53 -21.95 21.13
N SER A 104 -8.32 -21.40 22.36
CA SER A 104 -7.34 -21.93 23.31
C SER A 104 -7.76 -23.28 23.85
N SER A 105 -6.85 -23.98 24.51
CA SER A 105 -7.13 -25.26 25.18
C SER A 105 -8.27 -25.18 26.20
N ASP A 106 -8.55 -23.97 26.70
CA ASP A 106 -9.61 -23.70 27.68
C ASP A 106 -10.97 -23.37 27.03
N GLY A 107 -11.07 -23.46 25.70
CA GLY A 107 -12.31 -23.25 24.94
C GLY A 107 -12.62 -21.79 24.60
N TYR A 108 -11.74 -20.86 24.92
CA TYR A 108 -11.88 -19.43 24.60
C TYR A 108 -11.15 -19.09 23.29
N SER A 109 -11.63 -18.08 22.58
CA SER A 109 -10.90 -17.54 21.42
C SER A 109 -9.59 -16.91 21.89
N ALA A 110 -8.46 -17.35 21.33
CA ALA A 110 -7.15 -16.79 21.64
C ALA A 110 -6.81 -15.62 20.67
N MET A 111 -7.33 -15.66 19.47
CA MET A 111 -7.10 -14.65 18.42
C MET A 111 -8.41 -14.28 17.75
N VAL A 112 -8.57 -13.00 17.48
CA VAL A 112 -9.63 -12.44 16.67
C VAL A 112 -9.02 -11.88 15.39
N GLN A 113 -9.66 -12.16 14.26
CA GLN A 113 -9.29 -11.59 12.98
C GLN A 113 -10.28 -10.51 12.57
N LEU A 114 -9.76 -9.32 12.27
CA LEU A 114 -10.50 -8.29 11.54
C LEU A 114 -10.32 -8.48 10.05
N LYS A 115 -11.38 -8.27 9.30
CA LYS A 115 -11.37 -8.27 7.83
C LYS A 115 -12.09 -7.03 7.32
N MET A 116 -11.42 -6.28 6.45
CA MET A 116 -12.01 -5.18 5.70
C MET A 116 -12.08 -5.54 4.22
N THR A 117 -13.18 -5.21 3.57
CA THR A 117 -13.38 -5.44 2.13
C THR A 117 -13.92 -4.17 1.48
N VAL A 118 -13.33 -3.82 0.34
CA VAL A 118 -13.71 -2.65 -0.46
C VAL A 118 -14.00 -3.11 -1.88
N ASN A 119 -15.15 -2.74 -2.41
CA ASN A 119 -15.46 -2.92 -3.83
C ASN A 119 -15.02 -1.67 -4.59
N VAL A 120 -14.26 -1.85 -5.67
CA VAL A 120 -13.68 -0.77 -6.46
C VAL A 120 -14.04 -0.97 -7.92
N ARG A 121 -14.58 0.08 -8.53
CA ARG A 121 -14.72 0.23 -9.97
C ARG A 121 -13.69 1.23 -10.45
N PHE A 122 -12.83 0.79 -11.35
CA PHE A 122 -11.85 1.59 -12.05
C PHE A 122 -12.25 1.72 -13.51
N THR A 123 -12.19 2.93 -14.03
CA THR A 123 -12.45 3.23 -15.43
C THR A 123 -11.32 4.05 -15.99
N ASN A 124 -10.73 3.59 -17.10
CA ASN A 124 -9.77 4.35 -17.87
C ASN A 124 -10.44 4.89 -19.15
N ASN A 125 -10.80 6.16 -19.13
CA ASN A 125 -11.47 6.82 -20.28
C ASN A 125 -10.60 6.91 -21.53
N THR A 126 -9.29 6.65 -21.41
CA THR A 126 -8.37 6.63 -22.56
C THR A 126 -8.18 5.22 -23.13
N ASN A 127 -8.47 4.18 -22.34
CA ASN A 127 -8.37 2.77 -22.76
C ASN A 127 -9.28 1.90 -21.89
N HIS A 128 -10.49 1.63 -22.37
CA HIS A 128 -11.50 0.84 -21.64
C HIS A 128 -11.15 -0.65 -21.50
N ASP A 129 -10.13 -1.16 -22.19
CA ASP A 129 -9.65 -2.54 -21.99
C ASP A 129 -9.01 -2.75 -20.59
N GLU A 130 -8.71 -1.66 -19.91
CA GLU A 130 -8.12 -1.64 -18.56
C GLU A 130 -9.15 -1.49 -17.45
N ASP A 131 -10.42 -1.28 -17.80
CA ASP A 131 -11.50 -1.14 -16.83
C ASP A 131 -11.66 -2.41 -16.00
N PHE A 132 -11.90 -2.23 -14.72
CA PHE A 132 -12.22 -3.36 -13.86
C PHE A 132 -13.20 -2.99 -12.75
N GLU A 133 -13.91 -4.01 -12.26
CA GLU A 133 -14.64 -3.97 -11.01
C GLU A 133 -14.25 -5.19 -10.20
N ARG A 134 -13.63 -4.97 -9.03
CA ARG A 134 -13.20 -6.06 -8.15
C ARG A 134 -13.17 -5.65 -6.69
N GLN A 135 -13.17 -6.68 -5.84
CA GLN A 135 -13.01 -6.52 -4.41
C GLN A 135 -11.55 -6.63 -3.99
N PHE A 136 -11.16 -5.76 -3.07
CA PHE A 136 -9.90 -5.79 -2.36
C PHE A 136 -10.17 -6.01 -0.89
N SER A 137 -9.38 -6.84 -0.22
CA SER A 137 -9.55 -7.10 1.20
C SER A 137 -8.22 -7.26 1.90
N ALA A 138 -8.19 -6.82 3.16
CA ALA A 138 -7.08 -7.04 4.06
C ALA A 138 -7.58 -7.60 5.39
N THR A 139 -6.70 -8.28 6.11
CA THR A 139 -7.00 -8.84 7.43
C THR A 139 -5.91 -8.50 8.43
N ARG A 140 -6.30 -8.34 9.70
CA ARG A 140 -5.37 -8.20 10.82
C ARG A 140 -5.86 -9.04 11.98
N ASP A 141 -4.93 -9.66 12.67
CA ASP A 141 -5.20 -10.46 13.85
C ASP A 141 -4.83 -9.67 15.10
N PHE A 142 -5.61 -9.82 16.16
CA PHE A 142 -5.28 -9.29 17.48
C PHE A 142 -5.66 -10.28 18.58
N ASP A 143 -5.05 -10.13 19.76
CA ASP A 143 -5.31 -10.98 20.91
C ASP A 143 -6.71 -10.75 21.46
N ALA A 144 -7.48 -11.83 21.66
CA ALA A 144 -8.86 -11.76 22.15
C ALA A 144 -8.99 -11.17 23.58
N THR A 145 -7.88 -11.03 24.31
CA THR A 145 -7.84 -10.35 25.61
C THR A 145 -7.83 -8.82 25.49
N GLN A 146 -7.53 -8.29 24.31
CA GLN A 146 -7.55 -6.86 24.03
C GLN A 146 -8.97 -6.44 23.61
N SER A 147 -9.38 -5.22 24.00
CA SER A 147 -10.61 -4.65 23.45
C SER A 147 -10.39 -4.16 22.03
N LEU A 148 -11.37 -4.35 21.15
CA LEU A 148 -11.28 -3.83 19.79
C LEU A 148 -10.98 -2.33 19.78
N ASP A 149 -11.66 -1.55 20.62
CA ASP A 149 -11.49 -0.09 20.66
C ASP A 149 -10.03 0.34 20.95
N SER A 150 -9.25 -0.50 21.64
CA SER A 150 -7.86 -0.17 21.97
C SER A 150 -6.88 -0.39 20.82
N VAL A 151 -7.23 -1.20 19.83
CA VAL A 151 -6.36 -1.59 18.70
C VAL A 151 -6.93 -1.24 17.34
N GLN A 152 -8.20 -0.84 17.29
CA GLN A 152 -8.98 -0.67 16.07
C GLN A 152 -8.36 0.32 15.10
N GLU A 153 -7.95 1.49 15.59
CA GLU A 153 -7.40 2.57 14.75
C GLU A 153 -6.13 2.11 14.03
N GLU A 154 -5.18 1.52 14.78
CA GLU A 154 -3.93 1.02 14.22
C GLU A 154 -4.16 -0.10 13.20
N LEU A 155 -5.03 -1.06 13.54
CA LEU A 155 -5.31 -2.20 12.66
C LEU A 155 -6.02 -1.76 11.38
N VAL A 156 -6.96 -0.81 11.49
CA VAL A 156 -7.66 -0.25 10.31
C VAL A 156 -6.71 0.52 9.44
N GLU A 157 -5.82 1.35 10.00
CA GLU A 157 -4.79 2.07 9.23
C GLU A 157 -3.92 1.12 8.42
N GLN A 158 -3.45 0.02 9.04
CA GLN A 158 -2.66 -1.00 8.37
C GLN A 158 -3.43 -1.71 7.23
N MET A 159 -4.72 -2.01 7.45
CA MET A 159 -5.57 -2.63 6.42
C MET A 159 -5.85 -1.68 5.27
N ILE A 160 -6.13 -0.40 5.57
CA ILE A 160 -6.33 0.64 4.55
C ILE A 160 -5.08 0.77 3.69
N LYS A 161 -3.91 0.85 4.29
CA LYS A 161 -2.65 0.95 3.57
C LYS A 161 -2.46 -0.21 2.58
N GLU A 162 -2.68 -1.44 3.02
CA GLU A 162 -2.57 -2.64 2.18
C GLU A 162 -3.58 -2.62 1.02
N ILE A 163 -4.84 -2.28 1.32
CA ILE A 163 -5.89 -2.20 0.29
C ILE A 163 -5.60 -1.10 -0.72
N VAL A 164 -5.20 0.08 -0.26
CA VAL A 164 -4.86 1.22 -1.12
C VAL A 164 -3.67 0.91 -2.03
N GLU A 165 -2.62 0.25 -1.50
CA GLU A 165 -1.49 -0.21 -2.30
C GLU A 165 -1.93 -1.22 -3.36
N ALA A 166 -2.82 -2.15 -3.03
CA ALA A 166 -3.35 -3.12 -3.97
C ALA A 166 -4.22 -2.47 -5.07
N ILE A 167 -5.06 -1.49 -4.71
CA ILE A 167 -5.88 -0.71 -5.66
C ILE A 167 -4.96 0.09 -6.59
N PHE A 168 -4.00 0.80 -6.03
CA PHE A 168 -3.03 1.60 -6.78
C PHE A 168 -2.27 0.74 -7.80
N ASN A 169 -1.75 -0.41 -7.35
CA ASN A 169 -1.05 -1.34 -8.24
C ASN A 169 -1.96 -1.90 -9.33
N ALA A 170 -3.21 -2.21 -9.02
CA ALA A 170 -4.16 -2.70 -10.01
C ALA A 170 -4.52 -1.63 -11.05
N ALA A 171 -4.60 -0.36 -10.63
CA ALA A 171 -5.01 0.75 -11.50
C ALA A 171 -3.86 1.30 -12.36
N VAL A 172 -2.60 1.30 -11.85
CA VAL A 172 -1.52 2.06 -12.51
C VAL A 172 -0.19 1.31 -12.68
N ALA A 173 -0.04 0.11 -12.12
CA ALA A 173 1.20 -0.65 -12.17
C ALA A 173 1.09 -1.96 -12.97
N ASN A 174 -0.07 -2.32 -13.45
CA ASN A 174 -0.37 -3.64 -14.01
C ASN A 174 -0.49 -3.58 -15.54
N TRP A 175 0.61 -3.19 -16.19
CA TRP A 175 0.74 -3.11 -17.65
C TRP A 175 1.75 -4.10 -18.21
#